data_4906f0475077b0610f4673e17c0fe1c2
#
_entry.id   4906f0475077b0610f4673e17c0fe1c2
#
_cell.length_a   1.000
_cell.length_b   1.000
_cell.length_c   1.000
_cell.angle_alpha   90.00
_cell.angle_beta   90.00
_cell.angle_gamma   90.00
#
_symmetry.space_group_name_H-M   'P 1'
#
loop_
_entity.id
_entity.type
_entity.pdbx_description
1 polymer ?
#
loop_
_entity_poly.entity_id
_entity_poly.type
_entity_poly.pdbx_seq_one_letter_code
_entity_poly.pdbx_strand_id
1 'polypeptide(L)'
;MIVVGFSERIFMPRINDFPEDGKFNIKSVSLQTGLPPVTLRAWERRYQILNPQRADNGYRLYSEQDVALLSWLKDKVDAGLSISLAVADLRSYTRKGLSPEIMVGSNFPSAKKQALHSPEYFIKRLHDTLIAHDETAAAAVFEKATDSFDLAPLFESVVIPMLVEIGEDWFHGRIKVPTEHFASA
;
A
#
# COMPACT_ATOMS: atom_id res chain seq x y z
N MET A 1 -7.13 22.82 30.13
CA MET A 1 -7.62 22.71 28.73
C MET A 1 -6.36 22.68 27.85
N ILE A 2 -5.80 21.49 27.62
CA ILE A 2 -4.61 21.28 26.78
C ILE A 2 -5.12 20.66 25.48
N VAL A 3 -5.14 21.45 24.42
CA VAL A 3 -5.41 20.97 23.07
C VAL A 3 -4.13 20.32 22.59
N VAL A 4 -4.06 18.99 22.68
CA VAL A 4 -2.99 18.22 22.02
C VAL A 4 -3.37 18.14 20.55
N GLY A 5 -2.75 19.02 19.76
CA GLY A 5 -2.81 18.96 18.31
C GLY A 5 -2.10 17.70 17.82
N PHE A 6 -2.83 16.65 17.59
CA PHE A 6 -2.34 15.46 16.89
C PHE A 6 -2.28 15.80 15.41
N SER A 7 -1.14 16.35 14.98
CA SER A 7 -0.81 16.44 13.56
C SER A 7 -0.26 15.06 13.16
N GLU A 8 -1.16 14.12 12.89
CA GLU A 8 -0.79 12.89 12.19
C GLU A 8 -0.31 13.29 10.79
N ARG A 9 1.00 13.38 10.63
CA ARG A 9 1.60 13.36 9.30
C ARG A 9 1.35 11.97 8.74
N ILE A 10 0.39 11.87 7.83
CA ILE A 10 0.26 10.69 6.98
C ILE A 10 1.65 10.46 6.36
N PHE A 11 2.28 9.35 6.76
CA PHE A 11 3.58 8.98 6.21
C PHE A 11 3.37 8.63 4.74
N MET A 12 3.78 9.50 3.85
CA MET A 12 3.79 9.26 2.40
C MET A 12 5.18 8.74 2.02
N PRO A 13 5.33 7.46 1.66
CA PRO A 13 6.62 6.95 1.22
C PRO A 13 7.05 7.65 -0.06
N ARG A 14 8.36 7.85 -0.19
CA ARG A 14 8.97 8.42 -1.39
C ARG A 14 9.49 7.31 -2.30
N ILE A 15 9.62 7.58 -3.58
CA ILE A 15 10.15 6.61 -4.55
C ILE A 15 11.47 6.02 -4.05
N ASN A 16 12.36 6.84 -3.48
CA ASN A 16 13.67 6.41 -2.99
C ASN A 16 13.64 5.59 -1.68
N ASP A 17 12.49 5.46 -1.03
CA ASP A 17 12.32 4.63 0.17
C ASP A 17 12.15 3.14 -0.20
N PHE A 18 11.97 2.84 -1.49
CA PHE A 18 11.80 1.48 -1.98
C PHE A 18 13.13 0.84 -2.40
N PRO A 19 13.29 -0.49 -2.23
CA PRO A 19 14.48 -1.23 -2.65
C PRO A 19 14.79 -1.12 -4.15
N GLU A 20 16.08 -1.03 -4.50
CA GLU A 20 16.57 -0.98 -5.88
C GLU A 20 16.90 -2.36 -6.46
N ASP A 21 16.79 -3.43 -5.68
CA ASP A 21 17.09 -4.79 -6.15
C ASP A 21 16.07 -5.26 -7.18
N GLY A 22 16.56 -5.70 -8.33
CA GLY A 22 15.72 -6.21 -9.42
C GLY A 22 15.08 -7.55 -9.05
N LYS A 23 13.75 -7.57 -8.92
CA LYS A 23 12.96 -8.74 -8.49
C LYS A 23 11.86 -9.13 -9.47
N PHE A 24 11.33 -8.17 -10.20
CA PHE A 24 10.09 -8.32 -10.97
C PHE A 24 10.37 -8.41 -12.46
N ASN A 25 9.79 -9.41 -13.11
CA ASN A 25 9.76 -9.43 -14.58
C ASN A 25 8.71 -8.45 -15.12
N ILE A 26 8.77 -8.15 -16.41
CA ILE A 26 7.88 -7.16 -17.04
C ILE A 26 6.39 -7.50 -16.91
N LYS A 27 6.02 -8.78 -16.83
CA LYS A 27 4.62 -9.18 -16.64
C LYS A 27 4.13 -8.82 -15.24
N SER A 28 4.96 -9.08 -14.24
CA SER A 28 4.66 -8.71 -12.84
C SER A 28 4.52 -7.20 -12.70
N VAL A 29 5.44 -6.40 -13.28
CA VAL A 29 5.35 -4.94 -13.28
C VAL A 29 4.09 -4.45 -13.98
N SER A 30 3.74 -5.04 -15.13
CA SER A 30 2.53 -4.71 -15.87
C SER A 30 1.25 -4.95 -15.05
N LEU A 31 1.19 -6.06 -14.32
CA LEU A 31 0.05 -6.37 -13.45
C LEU A 31 -0.06 -5.38 -12.27
N GLN A 32 1.07 -5.04 -11.66
CA GLN A 32 1.12 -4.15 -10.50
C GLN A 32 0.80 -2.70 -10.85
N THR A 33 1.33 -2.21 -11.96
CA THR A 33 1.15 -0.81 -12.39
C THR A 33 -0.06 -0.60 -13.30
N GLY A 34 -0.66 -1.67 -13.83
CA GLY A 34 -1.69 -1.58 -14.86
C GLY A 34 -1.19 -1.05 -16.21
N LEU A 35 0.12 -0.90 -16.40
CA LEU A 35 0.72 -0.44 -17.65
C LEU A 35 1.01 -1.63 -18.57
N PRO A 36 0.59 -1.59 -19.85
CA PRO A 36 0.92 -2.64 -20.81
C PRO A 36 2.44 -2.79 -20.98
N PRO A 37 2.98 -4.02 -21.20
CA PRO A 37 4.41 -4.23 -21.40
C PRO A 37 5.00 -3.43 -22.57
N VAL A 38 4.22 -3.13 -23.60
CA VAL A 38 4.64 -2.29 -24.74
C VAL A 38 4.88 -0.86 -24.29
N THR A 39 4.03 -0.33 -23.43
CA THR A 39 4.16 1.02 -22.85
C THR A 39 5.38 1.11 -21.95
N LEU A 40 5.60 0.11 -21.09
CA LEU A 40 6.79 0.04 -20.21
C LEU A 40 8.09 0.11 -21.02
N ARG A 41 8.21 -0.70 -22.08
CA ARG A 41 9.38 -0.68 -22.96
C ARG A 41 9.53 0.63 -23.72
N ALA A 42 8.41 1.24 -24.13
CA ALA A 42 8.43 2.53 -24.81
C ALA A 42 8.91 3.64 -23.88
N TRP A 43 8.45 3.67 -22.62
CA TRP A 43 8.86 4.66 -21.63
C TRP A 43 10.33 4.46 -21.23
N GLU A 44 10.76 3.23 -20.96
CA GLU A 44 12.18 2.87 -20.72
C GLU A 44 13.08 3.43 -21.81
N ARG A 45 12.80 3.08 -23.07
CA ARG A 45 13.62 3.47 -24.21
C ARG A 45 13.61 4.98 -24.48
N ARG A 46 12.42 5.61 -24.41
CA ARG A 46 12.24 7.01 -24.79
C ARG A 46 12.70 8.00 -23.75
N TYR A 47 12.46 7.68 -22.48
CA TYR A 47 12.70 8.62 -21.39
C TYR A 47 13.88 8.25 -20.51
N GLN A 48 14.39 7.02 -20.61
CA GLN A 48 15.53 6.52 -19.84
C GLN A 48 15.37 6.75 -18.32
N ILE A 49 14.16 6.53 -17.83
CA ILE A 49 13.78 6.74 -16.43
C ILE A 49 13.87 5.45 -15.61
N LEU A 50 14.05 4.32 -16.27
CA LEU A 50 14.20 3.00 -15.67
C LEU A 50 15.57 2.45 -16.03
N ASN A 51 16.15 1.72 -15.07
CA ASN A 51 17.43 1.03 -15.28
C ASN A 51 17.33 -0.43 -14.78
N PRO A 52 16.51 -1.28 -15.43
CA PRO A 52 16.28 -2.63 -14.97
C PRO A 52 17.58 -3.45 -14.99
N GLN A 53 17.82 -4.21 -13.94
CA GLN A 53 18.89 -5.19 -13.88
C GLN A 53 18.63 -6.29 -14.90
N ARG A 54 19.67 -7.03 -15.26
CA ARG A 54 19.55 -8.22 -16.13
C ARG A 54 19.86 -9.47 -15.33
N ALA A 55 18.93 -10.41 -15.37
CA ALA A 55 19.18 -11.76 -14.87
C ALA A 55 20.21 -12.48 -15.76
N ASP A 56 20.78 -13.58 -15.30
CA ASP A 56 21.77 -14.40 -16.02
C ASP A 56 21.27 -14.86 -17.40
N ASN A 57 19.96 -15.05 -17.55
CA ASN A 57 19.30 -15.41 -18.80
C ASN A 57 18.99 -14.19 -19.71
N GLY A 58 19.50 -13.01 -19.38
CA GLY A 58 19.34 -11.76 -20.14
C GLY A 58 17.99 -11.05 -19.98
N TYR A 59 17.05 -11.60 -19.22
CA TYR A 59 15.76 -10.94 -19.00
C TYR A 59 15.87 -9.73 -18.05
N ARG A 60 15.03 -8.72 -18.28
CA ARG A 60 14.93 -7.53 -17.42
C ARG A 60 14.29 -7.87 -16.08
N LEU A 61 14.92 -7.39 -15.01
CA LEU A 61 14.40 -7.43 -13.65
C LEU A 61 14.25 -5.98 -13.15
N TYR A 62 13.05 -5.62 -12.81
CA TYR A 62 12.68 -4.33 -12.26
C TYR A 62 12.66 -4.39 -10.73
N SER A 63 13.00 -3.28 -10.10
CA SER A 63 13.00 -3.14 -8.64
C SER A 63 11.63 -2.68 -8.12
N GLU A 64 11.45 -2.67 -6.80
CA GLU A 64 10.29 -2.03 -6.17
C GLU A 64 10.29 -0.53 -6.43
N GLN A 65 11.46 0.09 -6.46
CA GLN A 65 11.62 1.50 -6.80
C GLN A 65 11.17 1.80 -8.24
N ASP A 66 11.48 0.92 -9.21
CA ASP A 66 10.98 1.05 -10.58
C ASP A 66 9.45 0.96 -10.65
N VAL A 67 8.85 0.05 -9.87
CA VAL A 67 7.38 -0.07 -9.79
C VAL A 67 6.76 1.19 -9.18
N ALA A 68 7.34 1.70 -8.10
CA ALA A 68 6.93 2.93 -7.46
C ALA A 68 6.97 4.13 -8.41
N LEU A 69 8.06 4.26 -9.14
CA LEU A 69 8.26 5.29 -10.16
C LEU A 69 7.21 5.20 -11.28
N LEU A 70 6.99 4.00 -11.80
CA LEU A 70 6.02 3.77 -12.87
C LEU A 70 4.58 4.06 -12.43
N SER A 71 4.21 3.70 -11.21
CA SER A 71 2.90 4.02 -10.64
C SER A 71 2.72 5.52 -10.49
N TRP A 72 3.72 6.23 -9.96
CA TRP A 72 3.67 7.69 -9.84
C TRP A 72 3.50 8.37 -11.22
N LEU A 73 4.22 7.91 -12.24
CA LEU A 73 4.08 8.42 -13.60
C LEU A 73 2.69 8.13 -14.17
N LYS A 74 2.17 6.92 -13.93
CA LYS A 74 0.83 6.53 -14.36
C LYS A 74 -0.23 7.43 -13.73
N ASP A 75 -0.16 7.66 -12.41
CA ASP A 75 -1.11 8.53 -11.70
C ASP A 75 -1.13 9.94 -12.30
N LYS A 76 0.05 10.49 -12.65
CA LYS A 76 0.15 11.79 -13.35
C LYS A 76 -0.50 11.77 -14.72
N VAL A 77 -0.32 10.69 -15.48
CA VAL A 77 -0.92 10.53 -16.81
C VAL A 77 -2.43 10.33 -16.70
N ASP A 78 -2.90 9.54 -15.75
CA ASP A 78 -4.33 9.34 -15.49
C ASP A 78 -5.02 10.63 -15.00
N ALA A 79 -4.27 11.50 -14.31
CA ALA A 79 -4.70 12.85 -13.95
C ALA A 79 -4.68 13.85 -15.12
N GLY A 80 -4.34 13.41 -16.36
CA GLY A 80 -4.40 14.20 -17.57
C GLY A 80 -3.08 14.85 -18.01
N LEU A 81 -1.95 14.60 -17.32
CA LEU A 81 -0.65 15.10 -17.78
C LEU A 81 -0.13 14.24 -18.96
N SER A 82 0.57 14.87 -19.89
CA SER A 82 1.34 14.09 -20.85
C SER A 82 2.52 13.40 -20.15
N ILE A 83 2.89 12.21 -20.58
CA ILE A 83 4.06 11.51 -20.01
C ILE A 83 5.35 12.35 -20.07
N SER A 84 5.53 13.16 -21.10
CA SER A 84 6.70 14.05 -21.22
C SER A 84 6.74 15.09 -20.10
N LEU A 85 5.59 15.65 -19.73
CA LEU A 85 5.49 16.61 -18.61
C LEU A 85 5.68 15.89 -17.26
N ALA A 86 5.11 14.70 -17.09
CA ALA A 86 5.31 13.91 -15.86
C ALA A 86 6.80 13.56 -15.66
N VAL A 87 7.51 13.19 -16.71
CA VAL A 87 8.97 12.94 -16.66
C VAL A 87 9.75 14.21 -16.40
N ALA A 88 9.36 15.36 -16.97
CA ALA A 88 10.00 16.64 -16.67
C ALA A 88 9.83 17.04 -15.21
N ASP A 89 8.65 16.81 -14.65
CA ASP A 89 8.35 17.00 -13.21
C ASP A 89 9.24 16.11 -12.34
N LEU A 90 9.30 14.80 -12.62
CA LEU A 90 10.20 13.85 -11.95
C LEU A 90 11.66 14.36 -11.93
N ARG A 91 12.19 14.77 -13.08
CA ARG A 91 13.54 15.30 -13.19
C ARG A 91 13.75 16.57 -12.37
N SER A 92 12.70 17.36 -12.17
CA SER A 92 12.77 18.55 -11.31
C SER A 92 12.95 18.18 -9.84
N TYR A 93 12.29 17.13 -9.35
CA TYR A 93 12.50 16.57 -8.01
C TYR A 93 13.95 16.10 -7.84
N THR A 94 14.43 15.27 -8.77
CA THR A 94 15.81 14.75 -8.73
C THR A 94 16.86 15.87 -8.70
N ARG A 95 16.68 16.91 -9.50
CA ARG A 95 17.60 18.07 -9.50
C ARG A 95 17.63 18.85 -8.19
N LYS A 96 16.54 18.80 -7.42
CA LYS A 96 16.42 19.42 -6.10
C LYS A 96 16.89 18.50 -4.96
N GLY A 97 17.41 17.29 -5.29
CA GLY A 97 17.73 16.27 -4.29
C GLY A 97 16.52 15.71 -3.55
N LEU A 98 15.33 15.87 -4.15
CA LEU A 98 14.07 15.39 -3.60
C LEU A 98 13.62 14.14 -4.35
N SER A 99 12.77 13.35 -3.71
CA SER A 99 12.06 12.24 -4.32
C SER A 99 10.56 12.48 -4.22
N PRO A 100 9.77 12.21 -5.28
CA PRO A 100 8.33 12.34 -5.21
C PRO A 100 7.73 11.46 -4.13
N GLU A 101 6.73 11.98 -3.44
CA GLU A 101 5.88 11.20 -2.54
C GLU A 101 4.86 10.41 -3.35
N ILE A 102 4.62 9.18 -2.92
CA ILE A 102 3.68 8.28 -3.58
C ILE A 102 2.42 8.22 -2.74
N MET A 103 1.29 8.49 -3.36
CA MET A 103 0.01 8.13 -2.76
C MET A 103 -0.07 6.60 -2.82
N VAL A 104 0.07 5.96 -1.67
CA VAL A 104 -0.09 4.50 -1.55
C VAL A 104 -1.56 4.19 -1.73
N GLY A 105 -1.95 4.06 -2.98
CA GLY A 105 -3.28 3.66 -3.42
C GLY A 105 -3.13 2.50 -4.40
N SER A 106 -3.46 1.36 -3.91
CA SER A 106 -4.03 0.21 -4.60
C SER A 106 -3.18 -0.83 -5.32
N ASN A 107 -1.92 -0.68 -5.70
CA ASN A 107 -1.26 -1.78 -6.41
C ASN A 107 0.26 -1.94 -6.16
N PHE A 108 0.81 -1.39 -5.08
CA PHE A 108 2.19 -1.75 -4.75
C PHE A 108 2.23 -3.15 -4.15
N PRO A 109 3.07 -4.05 -4.68
CA PRO A 109 3.46 -5.18 -3.89
C PRO A 109 4.33 -4.62 -2.76
N SER A 110 3.71 -4.42 -1.63
CA SER A 110 4.45 -4.34 -0.39
C SER A 110 5.52 -5.44 -0.41
N ALA A 111 6.76 -5.08 -0.12
CA ALA A 111 7.70 -6.08 0.39
C ALA A 111 6.91 -6.85 1.44
N LYS A 112 6.57 -8.12 1.16
CA LYS A 112 5.79 -8.94 2.09
C LYS A 112 6.49 -8.84 3.43
N LYS A 113 5.97 -7.97 4.30
CA LYS A 113 6.19 -8.14 5.73
C LYS A 113 5.76 -9.58 5.94
N GLN A 114 6.68 -10.45 6.32
CA GLN A 114 6.30 -11.82 6.67
C GLN A 114 5.38 -11.67 7.87
N ALA A 115 4.08 -11.68 7.59
CA ALA A 115 3.09 -11.64 8.64
C ALA A 115 3.35 -12.86 9.53
N LEU A 116 3.70 -12.61 10.79
CA LEU A 116 3.88 -13.66 11.80
C LEU A 116 2.58 -14.44 12.01
N HIS A 117 1.45 -13.86 11.60
CA HIS A 117 0.11 -14.43 11.71
C HIS A 117 -0.71 -14.15 10.44
N SER A 118 -1.62 -15.06 10.12
CA SER A 118 -2.54 -14.92 8.97
C SER A 118 -3.58 -13.80 9.20
N PRO A 119 -4.22 -13.26 8.14
CA PRO A 119 -5.33 -12.33 8.27
C PRO A 119 -6.43 -12.83 9.20
N GLU A 120 -6.80 -14.12 9.12
CA GLU A 120 -7.84 -14.76 9.92
C GLU A 120 -7.51 -14.69 11.42
N TYR A 121 -6.23 -14.80 11.78
CA TYR A 121 -5.82 -14.62 13.18
C TYR A 121 -6.15 -13.22 13.68
N PHE A 122 -5.87 -12.19 12.89
CA PHE A 122 -6.14 -10.80 13.28
C PHE A 122 -7.63 -10.50 13.28
N ILE A 123 -8.39 -10.99 12.30
CA ILE A 123 -9.86 -10.87 12.24
C ILE A 123 -10.45 -11.37 13.55
N LYS A 124 -10.14 -12.62 13.91
CA LYS A 124 -10.69 -13.24 15.12
C LYS A 124 -10.28 -12.47 16.39
N ARG A 125 -9.01 -12.08 16.51
CA ARG A 125 -8.53 -11.39 17.73
C ARG A 125 -9.13 -10.00 17.87
N LEU A 126 -9.24 -9.23 16.79
CA LEU A 126 -9.90 -7.93 16.80
C LEU A 126 -11.38 -8.08 17.12
N HIS A 127 -12.08 -8.99 16.48
CA HIS A 127 -13.47 -9.30 16.76
C HIS A 127 -13.69 -9.62 18.24
N ASP A 128 -12.92 -10.56 18.82
CA ASP A 128 -13.05 -10.98 20.22
C ASP A 128 -12.82 -9.83 21.20
N THR A 129 -11.80 -8.98 20.95
CA THR A 129 -11.46 -7.85 21.82
C THR A 129 -12.49 -6.72 21.74
N LEU A 130 -13.00 -6.43 20.52
CA LEU A 130 -14.02 -5.40 20.30
C LEU A 130 -15.37 -5.80 20.94
N ILE A 131 -15.77 -7.06 20.81
CA ILE A 131 -16.99 -7.57 21.46
C ILE A 131 -16.85 -7.53 22.99
N ALA A 132 -15.66 -7.79 23.52
CA ALA A 132 -15.37 -7.71 24.95
C ALA A 132 -15.26 -6.25 25.46
N HIS A 133 -15.33 -5.24 24.60
CA HIS A 133 -15.12 -3.82 24.93
C HIS A 133 -13.73 -3.55 25.53
N ASP A 134 -12.71 -4.33 25.12
CA ASP A 134 -11.34 -4.16 25.58
C ASP A 134 -10.54 -3.34 24.57
N GLU A 135 -10.65 -2.01 24.68
CA GLU A 135 -9.95 -1.05 23.81
C GLU A 135 -8.43 -1.25 23.82
N THR A 136 -7.87 -1.52 25.00
CA THR A 136 -6.42 -1.66 25.15
C THR A 136 -5.92 -2.90 24.40
N ALA A 137 -6.62 -4.02 24.54
CA ALA A 137 -6.27 -5.23 23.83
C ALA A 137 -6.53 -5.09 22.31
N ALA A 138 -7.62 -4.44 21.90
CA ALA A 138 -7.93 -4.18 20.50
C ALA A 138 -6.84 -3.31 19.85
N ALA A 139 -6.43 -2.22 20.51
CA ALA A 139 -5.34 -1.36 20.04
C ALA A 139 -4.01 -2.12 19.88
N ALA A 140 -3.65 -2.96 20.83
CA ALA A 140 -2.43 -3.77 20.78
C ALA A 140 -2.47 -4.82 19.64
N VAL A 141 -3.64 -5.39 19.36
CA VAL A 141 -3.83 -6.32 18.22
C VAL A 141 -3.74 -5.55 16.90
N PHE A 142 -4.37 -4.38 16.82
CA PHE A 142 -4.33 -3.54 15.62
C PHE A 142 -2.91 -3.06 15.30
N GLU A 143 -2.14 -2.62 16.31
CA GLU A 143 -0.74 -2.24 16.16
C GLU A 143 0.09 -3.40 15.56
N LYS A 144 -0.05 -4.62 16.07
CA LYS A 144 0.61 -5.81 15.50
C LYS A 144 0.16 -6.11 14.08
N ALA A 145 -1.10 -5.84 13.75
CA ALA A 145 -1.61 -6.00 12.40
C ALA A 145 -0.99 -4.95 11.46
N THR A 146 -0.83 -3.70 11.88
CA THR A 146 -0.13 -2.65 11.10
C THR A 146 1.36 -2.95 10.91
N ASP A 147 1.99 -3.66 11.83
CA ASP A 147 3.36 -4.15 11.68
C ASP A 147 3.47 -5.31 10.67
N SER A 148 2.38 -6.06 10.50
CA SER A 148 2.34 -7.28 9.67
C SER A 148 1.84 -7.06 8.25
N PHE A 149 0.97 -6.06 8.06
CA PHE A 149 0.35 -5.72 6.78
C PHE A 149 0.57 -4.25 6.45
N ASP A 150 0.57 -3.94 5.16
CA ASP A 150 0.42 -2.56 4.72
C ASP A 150 -1.04 -2.13 4.80
N LEU A 151 -1.27 -0.81 4.77
CA LEU A 151 -2.57 -0.23 5.06
C LEU A 151 -3.70 -0.78 4.18
N ALA A 152 -3.52 -0.85 2.87
CA ALA A 152 -4.56 -1.34 1.97
C ALA A 152 -4.88 -2.84 2.17
N PRO A 153 -3.89 -3.77 2.18
CA PRO A 153 -4.13 -5.16 2.55
C PRO A 153 -4.70 -5.35 3.96
N LEU A 154 -4.31 -4.51 4.93
CA LEU A 154 -4.87 -4.55 6.27
C LEU A 154 -6.38 -4.29 6.24
N PHE A 155 -6.81 -3.22 5.55
CA PHE A 155 -8.23 -2.90 5.44
C PHE A 155 -8.99 -3.98 4.66
N GLU A 156 -8.50 -4.39 3.49
CA GLU A 156 -9.18 -5.35 2.62
C GLU A 156 -9.27 -6.76 3.23
N SER A 157 -8.18 -7.22 3.88
CA SER A 157 -8.07 -8.61 4.33
C SER A 157 -8.33 -8.81 5.82
N VAL A 158 -8.38 -7.75 6.64
CA VAL A 158 -8.59 -7.85 8.08
C VAL A 158 -9.76 -6.97 8.54
N VAL A 159 -9.70 -5.64 8.32
CA VAL A 159 -10.66 -4.71 8.91
C VAL A 159 -12.06 -4.90 8.33
N ILE A 160 -12.19 -4.90 6.99
CA ILE A 160 -13.50 -5.05 6.33
C ILE A 160 -14.14 -6.41 6.66
N PRO A 161 -13.44 -7.57 6.55
CA PRO A 161 -14.02 -8.85 6.95
C PRO A 161 -14.42 -8.89 8.42
N MET A 162 -13.61 -8.32 9.32
CA MET A 162 -13.94 -8.25 10.75
C MET A 162 -15.21 -7.44 11.01
N LEU A 163 -15.39 -6.28 10.36
CA LEU A 163 -16.60 -5.48 10.49
C LEU A 163 -17.84 -6.20 9.93
N VAL A 164 -17.68 -6.98 8.86
CA VAL A 164 -18.76 -7.82 8.32
C VAL A 164 -19.17 -8.89 9.34
N GLU A 165 -18.21 -9.57 9.99
CA GLU A 165 -18.51 -10.56 11.04
C GLU A 165 -19.25 -9.92 12.22
N ILE A 166 -18.86 -8.73 12.67
CA ILE A 166 -19.56 -7.97 13.73
C ILE A 166 -21.00 -7.63 13.28
N GLY A 167 -21.18 -7.19 12.03
CA GLY A 167 -22.50 -6.91 11.48
C GLY A 167 -23.40 -8.17 11.42
N GLU A 168 -22.85 -9.32 11.04
CA GLU A 168 -23.54 -10.61 11.04
C GLU A 168 -23.92 -11.06 12.47
N ASP A 169 -23.03 -10.84 13.45
CA ASP A 169 -23.30 -11.14 14.85
C ASP A 169 -24.42 -10.28 15.41
N TRP A 170 -24.45 -9.00 15.06
CA TRP A 170 -25.55 -8.11 15.41
C TRP A 170 -26.86 -8.53 14.73
N PHE A 171 -26.84 -8.79 13.43
CA PHE A 171 -28.02 -9.19 12.68
C PHE A 171 -28.67 -10.47 13.23
N HIS A 172 -27.84 -11.42 13.67
CA HIS A 172 -28.32 -12.66 14.29
C HIS A 172 -28.58 -12.56 15.81
N GLY A 173 -28.49 -11.35 16.38
CA GLY A 173 -28.74 -11.11 17.80
C GLY A 173 -27.70 -11.72 18.75
N ARG A 174 -26.53 -12.07 18.25
CA ARG A 174 -25.40 -12.59 19.05
C ARG A 174 -24.75 -11.50 19.90
N ILE A 175 -24.76 -10.27 19.40
CA ILE A 175 -24.29 -9.07 20.12
C ILE A 175 -25.40 -8.01 20.16
N LYS A 176 -25.30 -7.09 21.16
CA LYS A 176 -26.24 -5.99 21.34
C LYS A 176 -25.81 -4.77 20.54
N VAL A 177 -26.76 -3.88 20.19
CA VAL A 177 -26.52 -2.62 19.48
C VAL A 177 -25.38 -1.78 20.08
N PRO A 178 -25.26 -1.59 21.41
CA PRO A 178 -24.13 -0.86 21.99
C PRO A 178 -22.75 -1.46 21.67
N THR A 179 -22.67 -2.78 21.57
CA THR A 179 -21.41 -3.49 21.26
C THR A 179 -21.01 -3.28 19.80
N GLU A 180 -21.99 -3.32 18.87
CA GLU A 180 -21.73 -3.05 17.46
C GLU A 180 -21.25 -1.61 17.25
N HIS A 181 -21.92 -0.60 17.86
CA HIS A 181 -21.48 0.79 17.78
C HIS A 181 -20.10 1.04 18.35
N PHE A 182 -19.74 0.38 19.43
CA PHE A 182 -18.40 0.46 20.01
C PHE A 182 -17.33 -0.12 19.06
N ALA A 183 -17.62 -1.24 18.41
CA ALA A 183 -16.67 -1.92 17.53
C ALA A 183 -16.47 -1.22 16.18
N SER A 184 -17.47 -0.41 15.74
CA SER A 184 -17.45 0.30 14.45
C SER A 184 -17.07 1.77 14.54
N ALA A 185 -16.81 2.29 15.75
CA ALA A 185 -16.39 3.66 16.00
C ALA A 185 -14.88 3.83 15.86
#